data_d04ecb9c029ee4f14ff31c78ae6fcb48
#
_entry.id   d04ecb9c029ee4f14ff31c78ae6fcb48
#
_cell.length_a   1.000
_cell.length_b   1.000
_cell.length_c   1.000
_cell.angle_alpha   90.00
_cell.angle_beta   90.00
_cell.angle_gamma   90.00
#
_symmetry.space_group_name_H-M   'P 1'
#
loop_
_entity.id
_entity.type
_entity.pdbx_description
1 polymer ?
#
loop_
_entity_poly.entity_id
_entity_poly.type
_entity_poly.pdbx_seq_one_letter_code
_entity_poly.pdbx_strand_id
1 'polypeptide(L)'
;REVLEKCENVKMLAVAFLKGKDPFVIWNGVFELHYLENRGAAFGIMQGQQVFFLVIALVVLLAVVYLFCKMSKDAKFVPLRLIAIAVLAGAWGNMIDRVKLDYVVDFFYFRLIDFPIFNVADIYVSVATVVLILLDYKDDNDFEFLNFKNR
;
A
#
# COMPACT_ATOMS: atom_id res chain seq x y z
N ARG A 1 -9.71 -9.24 -4.79
CA ARG A 1 -8.93 -10.25 -5.50
C ARG A 1 -8.23 -9.66 -6.70
N GLU A 2 -8.95 -9.05 -7.65
CA GLU A 2 -8.36 -8.48 -8.88
C GLU A 2 -7.25 -7.46 -8.62
N VAL A 3 -7.42 -6.55 -7.65
CA VAL A 3 -6.39 -5.55 -7.28
C VAL A 3 -5.12 -6.22 -6.77
N LEU A 4 -5.26 -7.24 -5.92
CA LEU A 4 -4.12 -8.00 -5.40
C LEU A 4 -3.38 -8.73 -6.52
N GLU A 5 -4.10 -9.42 -7.41
CA GLU A 5 -3.51 -10.11 -8.56
C GLU A 5 -2.73 -9.13 -9.46
N LYS A 6 -3.23 -7.92 -9.67
CA LYS A 6 -2.50 -6.87 -10.43
C LYS A 6 -1.22 -6.44 -9.73
N CYS A 7 -1.24 -6.24 -8.40
CA CYS A 7 -0.04 -5.91 -7.64
C CYS A 7 1.04 -7.00 -7.78
N GLU A 8 0.67 -8.25 -7.60
CA GLU A 8 1.60 -9.39 -7.71
C GLU A 8 2.17 -9.54 -9.12
N ASN A 9 1.31 -9.43 -10.15
CA ASN A 9 1.75 -9.53 -11.56
C ASN A 9 2.75 -8.44 -11.92
N VAL A 10 2.54 -7.19 -11.50
CA VAL A 10 3.47 -6.08 -11.78
C VAL A 10 4.79 -6.28 -11.05
N LYS A 11 4.79 -6.77 -9.81
CA LYS A 11 6.02 -7.12 -9.08
C LYS A 11 6.79 -8.26 -9.77
N MET A 12 6.10 -9.30 -10.24
CA MET A 12 6.74 -10.38 -11.00
C MET A 12 7.40 -9.85 -12.29
N LEU A 13 6.73 -8.93 -13.00
CA LEU A 13 7.32 -8.27 -14.18
C LEU A 13 8.55 -7.45 -13.79
N ALA A 14 8.52 -6.70 -12.70
CA ALA A 14 9.67 -5.95 -12.20
C ALA A 14 10.85 -6.89 -11.89
N VAL A 15 10.62 -8.01 -11.24
CA VAL A 15 11.66 -9.03 -11.00
C VAL A 15 12.21 -9.55 -12.34
N ALA A 16 11.37 -9.93 -13.29
CA ALA A 16 11.79 -10.52 -14.57
C ALA A 16 12.58 -9.54 -15.45
N PHE A 17 12.21 -8.26 -15.44
CA PHE A 17 12.77 -7.26 -16.36
C PHE A 17 13.83 -6.35 -15.75
N LEU A 18 13.86 -6.17 -14.43
CA LEU A 18 14.75 -5.19 -13.77
C LEU A 18 15.80 -5.83 -12.88
N LYS A 19 15.56 -7.03 -12.31
CA LYS A 19 16.51 -7.66 -11.37
C LYS A 19 17.85 -7.93 -12.05
N GLY A 20 18.94 -7.41 -11.45
CA GLY A 20 20.30 -7.58 -11.94
C GLY A 20 20.64 -6.77 -13.21
N LYS A 21 19.81 -5.78 -13.56
CA LYS A 21 20.04 -4.89 -14.68
C LYS A 21 20.16 -3.43 -14.23
N ASP A 22 20.71 -2.59 -15.11
CA ASP A 22 20.76 -1.15 -14.90
C ASP A 22 19.33 -0.57 -14.84
N PRO A 23 19.15 0.55 -14.16
CA PRO A 23 17.87 1.24 -14.10
C PRO A 23 17.28 1.55 -15.47
N PHE A 24 15.99 1.31 -15.64
CA PHE A 24 15.30 1.65 -16.88
C PHE A 24 14.77 3.09 -16.78
N VAL A 25 15.35 3.99 -17.55
CA VAL A 25 15.00 5.40 -17.57
C VAL A 25 13.76 5.62 -18.42
N ILE A 26 12.65 6.05 -17.81
CA ILE A 26 11.42 6.43 -18.52
C ILE A 26 11.50 7.93 -18.88
N TRP A 27 11.91 8.77 -17.93
CA TRP A 27 12.10 10.20 -18.12
C TRP A 27 13.39 10.62 -17.42
N ASN A 28 14.38 10.99 -18.23
CA ASN A 28 15.72 11.29 -17.73
C ASN A 28 15.71 12.36 -16.63
N GLY A 29 16.33 12.02 -15.49
CA GLY A 29 16.41 12.87 -14.32
C GLY A 29 15.12 13.03 -13.52
N VAL A 30 14.00 12.42 -13.94
CA VAL A 30 12.68 12.59 -13.30
C VAL A 30 12.14 11.26 -12.78
N PHE A 31 12.00 10.25 -13.66
CA PHE A 31 11.34 8.99 -13.30
C PHE A 31 12.02 7.78 -13.93
N GLU A 32 12.34 6.82 -13.13
CA GLU A 32 13.07 5.62 -13.50
C GLU A 32 12.45 4.38 -12.87
N LEU A 33 12.71 3.20 -13.44
CA LEU A 33 12.39 1.91 -12.83
C LEU A 33 13.70 1.29 -12.32
N HIS A 34 13.76 1.07 -11.01
CA HIS A 34 14.86 0.41 -10.33
C HIS A 34 14.36 -0.88 -9.70
N TYR A 35 15.20 -1.89 -9.61
CA TYR A 35 14.89 -3.07 -8.79
C TYR A 35 15.48 -2.89 -7.39
N LEU A 36 14.64 -2.93 -6.37
CA LEU A 36 15.07 -2.85 -4.97
C LEU A 36 14.42 -3.96 -4.13
N GLU A 37 15.25 -4.70 -3.40
CA GLU A 37 14.81 -5.60 -2.32
C GLU A 37 14.70 -4.82 -1.02
N ASN A 38 13.52 -4.31 -0.72
CA ASN A 38 13.30 -3.48 0.47
C ASN A 38 13.11 -4.36 1.72
N ARG A 39 14.13 -4.41 2.56
CA ARG A 39 14.15 -5.15 3.84
C ARG A 39 13.79 -4.30 5.05
N GLY A 40 13.33 -3.07 4.83
CA GLY A 40 12.98 -2.11 5.88
C GLY A 40 11.65 -1.42 5.63
N ALA A 41 11.53 -0.21 6.20
CA ALA A 41 10.48 0.76 5.87
C ALA A 41 10.95 1.71 4.74
N ALA A 42 10.11 2.71 4.44
CA ALA A 42 10.51 3.81 3.58
C ALA A 42 11.82 4.46 4.08
N PHE A 43 12.62 4.99 3.16
CA PHE A 43 13.94 5.60 3.44
C PHE A 43 14.99 4.64 4.05
N GLY A 44 14.82 3.32 3.90
CA GLY A 44 15.76 2.33 4.42
C GLY A 44 15.85 2.26 5.96
N ILE A 45 14.85 2.79 6.66
CA ILE A 45 14.79 2.77 8.12
C ILE A 45 14.45 1.35 8.59
N MET A 46 15.03 0.92 9.72
CA MET A 46 14.78 -0.36 10.38
C MET A 46 15.00 -1.57 9.45
N GLN A 47 16.13 -1.58 8.70
CA GLN A 47 16.53 -2.73 7.88
C GLN A 47 16.60 -4.02 8.71
N GLY A 48 16.14 -5.12 8.15
CA GLY A 48 16.15 -6.44 8.78
C GLY A 48 15.06 -6.69 9.82
N GLN A 49 14.18 -5.72 10.10
CA GLN A 49 13.08 -5.86 11.08
C GLN A 49 11.80 -6.46 10.44
N GLN A 50 11.94 -7.54 9.66
CA GLN A 50 10.81 -8.13 8.90
C GLN A 50 9.64 -8.55 9.80
N VAL A 51 9.93 -9.19 10.94
CA VAL A 51 8.89 -9.63 11.89
C VAL A 51 8.10 -8.43 12.42
N PHE A 52 8.78 -7.33 12.74
CA PHE A 52 8.13 -6.10 13.19
C PHE A 52 7.15 -5.56 12.11
N PHE A 53 7.57 -5.50 10.86
CA PHE A 53 6.70 -5.05 9.76
C PHE A 53 5.55 -6.01 9.48
N LEU A 54 5.77 -7.32 9.61
CA LEU A 54 4.69 -8.32 9.50
C LEU A 54 3.64 -8.14 10.60
N VAL A 55 4.07 -7.91 11.84
CA VAL A 55 3.13 -7.67 12.96
C VAL A 55 2.33 -6.38 12.74
N ILE A 56 2.98 -5.28 12.35
CA ILE A 56 2.28 -4.03 12.04
C ILE A 56 1.29 -4.24 10.89
N ALA A 57 1.71 -4.86 9.79
CA ALA A 57 0.84 -5.13 8.65
C ALA A 57 -0.37 -5.97 9.06
N LEU A 58 -0.18 -7.00 9.88
CA LEU A 58 -1.26 -7.84 10.40
C LEU A 58 -2.23 -7.04 11.26
N VAL A 59 -1.72 -6.21 12.19
CA VAL A 59 -2.56 -5.35 13.05
C VAL A 59 -3.40 -4.40 12.20
N VAL A 60 -2.79 -3.73 11.20
CA VAL A 60 -3.49 -2.83 10.28
C VAL A 60 -4.56 -3.60 9.49
N LEU A 61 -4.21 -4.78 8.93
CA LEU A 61 -5.17 -5.61 8.20
C LEU A 61 -6.37 -5.99 9.06
N LEU A 62 -6.15 -6.47 10.28
CA LEU A 62 -7.23 -6.84 11.20
C LEU A 62 -8.10 -5.64 11.58
N ALA A 63 -7.49 -4.48 11.84
CA ALA A 63 -8.21 -3.25 12.14
C ALA A 63 -9.09 -2.81 10.96
N VAL A 64 -8.55 -2.80 9.74
CA VAL A 64 -9.30 -2.41 8.53
C VAL A 64 -10.42 -3.40 8.22
N VAL A 65 -10.17 -4.72 8.35
CA VAL A 65 -11.21 -5.76 8.20
C VAL A 65 -12.32 -5.57 9.23
N TYR A 66 -11.96 -5.33 10.49
CA TYR A 66 -12.95 -5.09 11.54
C TYR A 66 -13.83 -3.88 11.21
N LEU A 67 -13.21 -2.74 10.83
CA LEU A 67 -13.93 -1.54 10.45
C LEU A 67 -14.80 -1.79 9.21
N PHE A 68 -14.28 -2.48 8.19
CA PHE A 68 -15.02 -2.84 6.98
C PHE A 68 -16.27 -3.66 7.30
N CYS A 69 -16.16 -4.65 8.18
CA CYS A 69 -17.30 -5.49 8.61
C CYS A 69 -18.34 -4.71 9.42
N LYS A 70 -17.92 -3.64 10.09
CA LYS A 70 -18.82 -2.76 10.87
C LYS A 70 -19.47 -1.64 10.04
N MET A 71 -18.94 -1.35 8.85
CA MET A 71 -19.48 -0.30 7.99
C MET A 71 -20.90 -0.61 7.53
N SER A 72 -21.78 0.39 7.55
CA SER A 72 -23.12 0.29 6.97
C SER A 72 -23.06 -0.02 5.47
N LYS A 73 -24.08 -0.72 4.97
CA LYS A 73 -24.24 -1.03 3.54
C LYS A 73 -24.81 0.13 2.72
N ASP A 74 -25.15 1.26 3.35
CA ASP A 74 -25.70 2.42 2.69
C ASP A 74 -24.79 2.95 1.60
N ALA A 75 -25.36 3.55 0.56
CA ALA A 75 -24.63 4.06 -0.60
C ALA A 75 -23.60 5.15 -0.22
N LYS A 76 -23.89 5.94 0.81
CA LYS A 76 -22.97 6.98 1.31
C LYS A 76 -21.61 6.44 1.76
N PHE A 77 -21.53 5.16 2.19
CA PHE A 77 -20.30 4.52 2.64
C PHE A 77 -19.55 3.75 1.54
N VAL A 78 -20.04 3.76 0.29
CA VAL A 78 -19.36 3.10 -0.84
C VAL A 78 -17.92 3.61 -1.03
N PRO A 79 -17.64 4.93 -1.05
CA PRO A 79 -16.27 5.41 -1.18
C PRO A 79 -15.36 4.88 -0.09
N LEU A 80 -15.80 4.90 1.17
CA LEU A 80 -15.03 4.41 2.31
C LEU A 80 -14.76 2.91 2.23
N ARG A 81 -15.70 2.11 1.74
CA ARG A 81 -15.49 0.67 1.49
C ARG A 81 -14.46 0.41 0.39
N LEU A 82 -14.48 1.22 -0.69
CA LEU A 82 -13.47 1.13 -1.75
C LEU A 82 -12.06 1.47 -1.25
N ILE A 83 -11.95 2.50 -0.40
CA ILE A 83 -10.71 2.85 0.29
C ILE A 83 -10.20 1.68 1.13
N ALA A 84 -11.05 1.10 1.97
CA ALA A 84 -10.69 -0.05 2.81
C ALA A 84 -10.21 -1.24 1.96
N ILE A 85 -10.87 -1.54 0.84
CA ILE A 85 -10.45 -2.60 -0.09
C ILE A 85 -9.06 -2.29 -0.69
N ALA A 86 -8.80 -1.05 -1.08
CA ALA A 86 -7.51 -0.64 -1.63
C ALA A 86 -6.37 -0.79 -0.59
N VAL A 87 -6.60 -0.34 0.65
CA VAL A 87 -5.65 -0.51 1.76
C VAL A 87 -5.39 -1.99 2.04
N LEU A 88 -6.45 -2.80 2.13
CA LEU A 88 -6.32 -4.25 2.36
C LEU A 88 -5.51 -4.93 1.25
N ALA A 89 -5.77 -4.60 -0.02
CA ALA A 89 -5.05 -5.19 -1.14
C ALA A 89 -3.56 -4.79 -1.16
N GLY A 90 -3.24 -3.51 -0.92
CA GLY A 90 -1.87 -3.04 -0.85
C GLY A 90 -1.09 -3.63 0.32
N ALA A 91 -1.66 -3.58 1.53
CA ALA A 91 -1.01 -4.15 2.72
C ALA A 91 -0.80 -5.66 2.59
N TRP A 92 -1.79 -6.38 2.03
CA TRP A 92 -1.69 -7.82 1.79
C TRP A 92 -0.60 -8.18 0.79
N GLY A 93 -0.48 -7.43 -0.33
CA GLY A 93 0.58 -7.65 -1.33
C GLY A 93 1.97 -7.50 -0.73
N ASN A 94 2.22 -6.42 0.04
CA ASN A 94 3.50 -6.23 0.72
C ASN A 94 3.76 -7.25 1.85
N MET A 95 2.71 -7.80 2.47
CA MET A 95 2.83 -8.86 3.45
C MET A 95 3.19 -10.21 2.80
N ILE A 96 2.59 -10.53 1.64
CA ILE A 96 2.93 -11.74 0.87
C ILE A 96 4.42 -11.75 0.51
N ASP A 97 4.94 -10.63 0.01
CA ASP A 97 6.36 -10.51 -0.32
C ASP A 97 7.23 -10.80 0.91
N ARG A 98 6.95 -10.17 2.04
CA ARG A 98 7.73 -10.36 3.27
C ARG A 98 7.73 -11.81 3.76
N VAL A 99 6.57 -12.50 3.67
CA VAL A 99 6.47 -13.91 4.09
C VAL A 99 7.20 -14.84 3.14
N LYS A 100 7.19 -14.56 1.82
CA LYS A 100 7.77 -15.44 0.82
C LYS A 100 9.25 -15.16 0.53
N LEU A 101 9.65 -13.89 0.59
CA LEU A 101 10.94 -13.41 0.08
C LEU A 101 11.83 -12.81 1.17
N ASP A 102 11.30 -12.50 2.37
CA ASP A 102 11.96 -11.72 3.43
C ASP A 102 12.26 -10.26 3.04
N TYR A 103 11.65 -9.76 1.96
CA TYR A 103 11.72 -8.37 1.52
C TYR A 103 10.48 -8.01 0.70
N VAL A 104 10.31 -6.72 0.43
CA VAL A 104 9.28 -6.23 -0.52
C VAL A 104 9.97 -5.85 -1.82
N VAL A 105 9.36 -6.21 -2.96
CA VAL A 105 9.85 -5.80 -4.28
C VAL A 105 9.35 -4.38 -4.57
N ASP A 106 10.27 -3.42 -4.60
CA ASP A 106 10.04 -2.03 -4.98
C ASP A 106 10.71 -1.71 -6.29
N PHE A 107 10.13 -0.77 -7.10
CA PHE A 107 10.67 -0.52 -8.44
C PHE A 107 10.36 0.86 -9.03
N PHE A 108 9.45 1.66 -8.50
CA PHE A 108 9.20 3.03 -8.95
C PHE A 108 10.11 4.01 -8.23
N TYR A 109 10.88 4.82 -8.96
CA TYR A 109 11.79 5.80 -8.43
C TYR A 109 11.56 7.19 -9.03
N PHE A 110 11.13 8.15 -8.21
CA PHE A 110 11.09 9.56 -8.57
C PHE A 110 12.44 10.22 -8.28
N ARG A 111 13.34 10.17 -9.27
CA ARG A 111 14.71 10.69 -9.16
C ARG A 111 14.77 12.18 -8.90
N LEU A 112 13.85 12.96 -9.50
CA LEU A 112 13.83 14.42 -9.37
C LEU A 112 13.83 14.92 -7.93
N ILE A 113 13.19 14.21 -7.03
CA ILE A 113 13.05 14.55 -5.61
C ILE A 113 13.70 13.54 -4.68
N ASP A 114 14.47 12.60 -5.25
CA ASP A 114 15.09 11.48 -4.52
C ASP A 114 14.08 10.77 -3.59
N PHE A 115 12.88 10.51 -4.11
CA PHE A 115 11.84 9.86 -3.33
C PHE A 115 12.17 8.37 -3.14
N PRO A 116 11.92 7.77 -1.95
CA PRO A 116 12.15 6.35 -1.74
C PRO A 116 11.52 5.50 -2.82
N ILE A 117 12.23 4.46 -3.27
CA ILE A 117 11.72 3.52 -4.25
C ILE A 117 10.52 2.80 -3.63
N PHE A 118 9.43 2.68 -4.38
CA PHE A 118 8.14 2.14 -3.93
C PHE A 118 7.52 1.24 -5.01
N ASN A 119 6.38 0.65 -4.69
CA ASN A 119 5.65 -0.25 -5.59
C ASN A 119 4.16 0.10 -5.73
N VAL A 120 3.41 -0.68 -6.51
CA VAL A 120 1.98 -0.46 -6.77
C VAL A 120 1.15 -0.59 -5.48
N ALA A 121 1.52 -1.48 -4.56
CA ALA A 121 0.79 -1.64 -3.30
C ALA A 121 0.88 -0.36 -2.44
N ASP A 122 2.04 0.30 -2.43
CA ASP A 122 2.24 1.56 -1.72
C ASP A 122 1.41 2.69 -2.33
N ILE A 123 1.25 2.70 -3.67
CA ILE A 123 0.35 3.65 -4.34
C ILE A 123 -1.09 3.46 -3.85
N TYR A 124 -1.59 2.22 -3.78
CA TYR A 124 -2.94 1.96 -3.30
C TYR A 124 -3.15 2.44 -1.86
N VAL A 125 -2.20 2.14 -0.97
CA VAL A 125 -2.28 2.59 0.43
C VAL A 125 -2.22 4.12 0.52
N SER A 126 -1.28 4.75 -0.19
CA SER A 126 -1.09 6.21 -0.14
C SER A 126 -2.28 6.97 -0.72
N VAL A 127 -2.77 6.57 -1.91
CA VAL A 127 -3.94 7.19 -2.54
C VAL A 127 -5.18 6.99 -1.66
N ALA A 128 -5.39 5.78 -1.15
CA ALA A 128 -6.50 5.48 -0.25
C ALA A 128 -6.48 6.36 1.01
N THR A 129 -5.30 6.57 1.60
CA THR A 129 -5.12 7.42 2.77
C THR A 129 -5.43 8.89 2.46
N VAL A 130 -4.92 9.41 1.33
CA VAL A 130 -5.22 10.80 0.90
C VAL A 130 -6.72 10.99 0.66
N VAL A 131 -7.37 10.05 -0.05
CA VAL A 131 -8.81 10.12 -0.30
C VAL A 131 -9.60 10.05 1.02
N LEU A 132 -9.18 9.21 1.97
CA LEU A 132 -9.80 9.14 3.29
C LEU A 132 -9.74 10.50 4.01
N ILE A 133 -8.57 11.15 4.05
CA ILE A 133 -8.39 12.46 4.66
C ILE A 133 -9.28 13.52 3.97
N LEU A 134 -9.36 13.49 2.63
CA LEU A 134 -10.20 14.43 1.89
C LEU A 134 -11.71 14.22 2.13
N LEU A 135 -12.14 12.98 2.31
CA LEU A 135 -13.54 12.67 2.65
C LEU A 135 -13.87 13.10 4.07
N ASP A 136 -12.97 12.87 5.01
CA ASP A 136 -13.10 13.29 6.41
C ASP A 136 -13.18 14.82 6.52
N TYR A 137 -12.31 15.55 5.82
CA TYR A 137 -12.32 17.02 5.79
C TYR A 137 -13.62 17.61 5.20
N LYS A 138 -14.27 16.89 4.28
CA LYS A 138 -15.49 17.35 3.60
C LYS A 138 -16.76 17.12 4.44
N ASP A 139 -16.73 16.15 5.33
CA ASP A 139 -17.89 15.75 6.14
C ASP A 139 -17.72 16.33 7.54
N ASP A 140 -18.42 17.46 7.82
CA ASP A 140 -18.43 18.12 9.14
C ASP A 140 -19.02 17.24 10.27
N ASN A 141 -19.49 16.05 9.95
CA ASN A 141 -20.00 15.05 10.89
C ASN A 141 -18.94 14.02 11.22
N ASP A 142 -18.13 14.31 12.22
CA ASP A 142 -17.09 13.48 12.80
C ASP A 142 -17.45 11.98 12.82
N PHE A 143 -16.82 11.18 11.95
CA PHE A 143 -16.76 9.72 12.05
C PHE A 143 -18.08 9.03 12.47
N GLU A 144 -19.23 9.45 11.93
CA GLU A 144 -20.54 8.82 12.23
C GLU A 144 -20.50 7.29 12.03
N PHE A 145 -19.62 6.80 11.15
CA PHE A 145 -19.42 5.36 10.93
C PHE A 145 -18.74 4.64 12.10
N LEU A 146 -18.02 5.38 12.97
CA LEU A 146 -17.42 4.85 14.21
C LEU A 146 -18.37 4.95 15.40
N ASN A 147 -19.56 5.52 15.24
CA ASN A 147 -20.53 5.65 16.31
C ASN A 147 -21.21 4.31 16.60
N PHE A 148 -20.52 3.46 17.37
CA PHE A 148 -20.97 2.11 17.77
C PHE A 148 -22.14 2.12 18.75
N LYS A 149 -22.64 3.30 19.19
CA LYS A 149 -23.58 3.44 20.30
C LYS A 149 -25.04 3.17 19.89
N ASN A 150 -25.35 3.10 18.62
CA ASN A 150 -26.73 3.02 18.12
C ASN A 150 -27.02 1.76 17.30
N ARG A 151 -26.43 0.62 17.67
CA ARG A 151 -26.82 -0.69 17.13
C ARG A 151 -27.06 -1.70 18.22
#